data_ce1cbd3315f1d2435a4b7b557934d6d7
#
_entry.id   ce1cbd3315f1d2435a4b7b557934d6d7
#
_cell.length_a   1.000
_cell.length_b   1.000
_cell.length_c   1.000
_cell.angle_alpha   90.00
_cell.angle_beta   90.00
_cell.angle_gamma   90.00
#
_symmetry.space_group_name_H-M   'P 1'
#
loop_
_entity.id
_entity.type
_entity.pdbx_description
1 polymer ?
#
loop_
_entity_poly.entity_id
_entity_poly.type
_entity_poly.pdbx_seq_one_letter_code
_entity_poly.pdbx_strand_id
1 'polypeptide(L)'
;MMKRLNKLVLYISFLILVISITAGCGIGKEAEIKKSFEKTLSMYAIKNLEDLYDKEGYRDDQFDKNDKDTWIINSEMVVQPKGERMKSKGMVLYMNRNTKTTIGKYIVSETLHDEDGRPKSIDKEYPVKMVDNKIIPTKGIKDENIKKEIENFKFFAQYGSFKDLSKYK
;
A
#
# COMPACT_ATOMS: atom_id res chain seq x y z
N MET A 1 59.23 27.92 -20.32
CA MET A 1 58.76 26.62 -19.82
C MET A 1 57.74 26.76 -18.70
N MET A 2 57.94 27.58 -17.69
CA MET A 2 56.99 27.78 -16.54
C MET A 2 55.56 28.19 -16.91
N LYS A 3 55.35 29.09 -17.88
CA LYS A 3 53.98 29.55 -18.25
C LYS A 3 53.08 28.45 -18.81
N ARG A 4 53.63 27.39 -19.44
CA ARG A 4 52.87 26.24 -19.93
C ARG A 4 52.51 25.29 -18.80
N LEU A 5 53.40 25.12 -17.83
CA LEU A 5 53.16 24.28 -16.66
C LEU A 5 52.01 24.82 -15.79
N ASN A 6 52.03 26.15 -15.54
CA ASN A 6 50.94 26.78 -14.77
C ASN A 6 49.56 26.67 -15.45
N LYS A 7 49.50 26.75 -16.79
CA LYS A 7 48.24 26.53 -17.50
C LYS A 7 47.76 25.10 -17.39
N LEU A 8 48.64 24.11 -17.46
CA LEU A 8 48.33 22.71 -17.32
C LEU A 8 47.79 22.41 -15.94
N VAL A 9 48.42 22.92 -14.90
CA VAL A 9 47.94 22.78 -13.50
C VAL A 9 46.56 23.40 -13.32
N LEU A 10 46.31 24.57 -13.91
CA LEU A 10 45.00 25.23 -13.85
C LEU A 10 43.90 24.40 -14.52
N TYR A 11 44.17 23.80 -15.68
CA TYR A 11 43.21 22.93 -16.37
C TYR A 11 42.92 21.66 -15.58
N ILE A 12 43.93 21.05 -14.98
CA ILE A 12 43.75 19.82 -14.16
C ILE A 12 42.96 20.16 -12.91
N SER A 13 43.21 21.27 -12.24
CA SER A 13 42.47 21.73 -11.06
C SER A 13 41.00 22.01 -11.40
N PHE A 14 40.72 22.62 -12.55
CA PHE A 14 39.38 22.90 -13.03
C PHE A 14 38.62 21.59 -13.38
N LEU A 15 39.32 20.65 -14.00
CA LEU A 15 38.75 19.34 -14.34
C LEU A 15 38.35 18.55 -13.07
N ILE A 16 39.23 18.55 -12.05
CA ILE A 16 38.96 17.91 -10.76
C ILE A 16 37.77 18.57 -10.07
N LEU A 17 37.67 19.91 -10.13
CA LEU A 17 36.54 20.65 -9.54
C LEU A 17 35.20 20.27 -10.21
N VAL A 18 35.17 20.19 -11.53
CA VAL A 18 33.95 19.80 -12.30
C VAL A 18 33.54 18.38 -12.00
N ILE A 19 34.48 17.44 -11.89
CA ILE A 19 34.16 16.03 -11.54
C ILE A 19 33.61 15.94 -10.11
N SER A 20 34.14 16.73 -9.17
CA SER A 20 33.63 16.74 -7.78
C SER A 20 32.23 17.28 -7.65
N ILE A 21 31.82 18.23 -8.49
CA ILE A 21 30.47 18.80 -8.47
C ILE A 21 29.43 17.82 -9.09
N THR A 22 29.80 17.06 -10.11
CA THR A 22 28.90 16.12 -10.79
C THR A 22 28.72 14.81 -10.03
N ALA A 23 29.71 14.39 -9.25
CA ALA A 23 29.66 13.16 -8.46
C ALA A 23 28.88 13.30 -7.13
N GLY A 24 28.64 14.51 -6.64
CA GLY A 24 28.17 14.74 -5.27
C GLY A 24 26.65 14.74 -5.05
N CYS A 25 25.80 14.83 -6.09
CA CYS A 25 24.39 15.14 -5.88
C CYS A 25 23.39 13.97 -6.08
N GLY A 26 23.79 12.86 -6.68
CA GLY A 26 22.89 11.77 -7.04
C GLY A 26 23.03 10.50 -6.21
N ILE A 27 24.24 10.05 -6.02
CA ILE A 27 24.53 8.68 -5.54
C ILE A 27 24.11 8.46 -4.07
N GLY A 28 24.29 9.46 -3.21
CA GLY A 28 23.94 9.33 -1.78
C GLY A 28 22.43 9.27 -1.54
N LYS A 29 21.67 10.13 -2.22
CA LYS A 29 20.19 10.18 -2.08
C LYS A 29 19.51 8.96 -2.70
N GLU A 30 20.01 8.47 -3.82
CA GLU A 30 19.48 7.26 -4.46
C GLU A 30 19.67 6.02 -3.58
N ALA A 31 20.83 5.87 -2.96
CA ALA A 31 21.12 4.79 -2.02
C ALA A 31 20.23 4.89 -0.75
N GLU A 32 20.00 6.09 -0.25
CA GLU A 32 19.13 6.34 0.92
C GLU A 32 17.66 6.05 0.58
N ILE A 33 17.16 6.52 -0.56
CA ILE A 33 15.83 6.23 -1.07
C ILE A 33 15.66 4.72 -1.27
N LYS A 34 16.62 4.06 -1.92
CA LYS A 34 16.59 2.61 -2.13
C LYS A 34 16.56 1.85 -0.81
N LYS A 35 17.39 2.23 0.17
CA LYS A 35 17.39 1.62 1.50
C LYS A 35 16.06 1.82 2.25
N SER A 36 15.45 3.01 2.13
CA SER A 36 14.13 3.29 2.69
C SER A 36 13.04 2.44 2.04
N PHE A 37 13.08 2.32 0.70
CA PHE A 37 12.18 1.44 -0.05
C PHE A 37 12.39 -0.03 0.30
N GLU A 38 13.63 -0.51 0.39
CA GLU A 38 13.94 -1.89 0.78
C GLU A 38 13.42 -2.21 2.18
N LYS A 39 13.54 -1.29 3.13
CA LYS A 39 12.98 -1.42 4.47
C LYS A 39 11.45 -1.51 4.43
N THR A 40 10.80 -0.67 3.63
CA THR A 40 9.35 -0.68 3.46
C THR A 40 8.89 -1.95 2.72
N LEU A 41 9.58 -2.31 1.64
CA LEU A 41 9.28 -3.52 0.86
C LEU A 41 9.54 -4.82 1.64
N SER A 42 10.45 -4.83 2.60
CA SER A 42 10.67 -5.99 3.48
C SER A 42 9.46 -6.29 4.38
N MET A 43 8.54 -5.33 4.53
CA MET A 43 7.26 -5.55 5.24
C MET A 43 6.24 -6.31 4.39
N TYR A 44 6.39 -6.35 3.07
CA TYR A 44 5.53 -7.09 2.13
C TYR A 44 6.19 -8.44 1.81
N ALA A 45 5.57 -9.47 1.55
CA ALA A 45 4.25 -9.99 1.57
C ALA A 45 3.80 -10.36 3.01
N ILE A 46 2.83 -9.71 3.52
CA ILE A 46 2.28 -10.02 4.84
C ILE A 46 1.42 -11.27 4.68
N LYS A 47 1.98 -12.43 4.94
CA LYS A 47 1.26 -13.71 4.81
C LYS A 47 0.18 -13.86 5.86
N ASN A 48 0.48 -13.41 7.08
CA ASN A 48 -0.44 -13.43 8.21
C ASN A 48 -0.78 -11.97 8.57
N LEU A 49 -2.05 -11.58 8.41
CA LEU A 49 -2.49 -10.22 8.70
C LEU A 49 -2.34 -9.88 10.19
N GLU A 50 -2.43 -10.88 11.09
CA GLU A 50 -2.26 -10.66 12.53
C GLU A 50 -0.85 -10.20 12.91
N ASP A 51 0.16 -10.45 12.05
CA ASP A 51 1.51 -9.92 12.26
C ASP A 51 1.54 -8.38 12.31
N LEU A 52 0.51 -7.72 11.74
CA LEU A 52 0.38 -6.26 11.79
C LEU A 52 0.09 -5.73 13.19
N TYR A 53 -0.48 -6.52 14.09
CA TYR A 53 -0.68 -6.07 15.47
C TYR A 53 0.63 -5.71 16.19
N ASP A 54 1.71 -6.35 15.81
CA ASP A 54 3.03 -6.15 16.41
C ASP A 54 3.98 -5.31 15.53
N LYS A 55 3.51 -4.82 14.37
CA LYS A 55 4.28 -3.92 13.50
C LYS A 55 4.12 -2.47 13.94
N GLU A 56 5.25 -1.76 14.03
CA GLU A 56 5.23 -0.32 14.26
C GLU A 56 4.92 0.44 12.96
N GLY A 57 4.00 1.38 13.06
CA GLY A 57 3.71 2.37 12.02
C GLY A 57 4.52 3.66 12.21
N TYR A 58 4.30 4.62 11.34
CA TYR A 58 4.75 5.99 11.56
C TYR A 58 3.96 6.57 12.74
N ARG A 59 4.67 7.22 13.67
CA ARG A 59 4.08 7.94 14.79
C ARG A 59 4.52 9.38 14.75
N ASP A 60 3.60 10.28 15.00
CA ASP A 60 3.89 11.66 15.34
C ASP A 60 4.38 11.72 16.81
N ASP A 61 5.24 12.69 17.13
CA ASP A 61 5.76 12.91 18.49
C ASP A 61 4.66 13.30 19.50
N GLN A 62 3.47 13.62 19.02
CA GLN A 62 2.30 13.98 19.84
C GLN A 62 1.48 12.78 20.31
N PHE A 63 1.75 11.57 19.81
CA PHE A 63 1.03 10.36 20.20
C PHE A 63 1.43 9.87 21.59
N ASP A 64 0.44 9.37 22.34
CA ASP A 64 0.71 8.67 23.59
C ASP A 64 1.57 7.43 23.31
N LYS A 65 2.70 7.32 24.03
CA LYS A 65 3.64 6.18 23.87
C LYS A 65 3.00 4.82 24.21
N ASN A 66 1.92 4.81 24.96
CA ASN A 66 1.20 3.61 25.34
C ASN A 66 0.10 3.22 24.33
N ASP A 67 -0.32 4.12 23.46
CA ASP A 67 -1.27 3.81 22.39
C ASP A 67 -0.53 3.23 21.17
N LYS A 68 -0.85 1.99 20.83
CA LYS A 68 -0.28 1.30 19.65
C LYS A 68 -0.99 1.63 18.34
N ASP A 69 -2.04 2.42 18.40
CA ASP A 69 -2.86 2.81 17.23
C ASP A 69 -3.60 1.66 16.53
N THR A 70 -4.21 2.00 15.40
CA THR A 70 -4.99 1.08 14.57
C THR A 70 -4.39 1.05 13.16
N TRP A 71 -4.07 -0.13 12.66
CA TRP A 71 -3.81 -0.30 11.24
C TRP A 71 -5.11 -0.31 10.45
N ILE A 72 -5.12 0.41 9.34
CA ILE A 72 -6.20 0.35 8.37
C ILE A 72 -5.63 -0.31 7.11
N ILE A 73 -6.20 -1.45 6.73
CA ILE A 73 -5.85 -2.14 5.49
C ILE A 73 -7.04 -2.05 4.57
N ASN A 74 -6.80 -1.54 3.37
CA ASN A 74 -7.81 -1.45 2.31
C ASN A 74 -7.28 -2.06 1.02
N SER A 75 -8.14 -2.80 0.33
CA SER A 75 -7.92 -3.23 -1.04
C SER A 75 -9.23 -3.24 -1.79
N GLU A 76 -9.24 -2.64 -2.97
CA GLU A 76 -10.40 -2.55 -3.85
C GLU A 76 -10.01 -2.94 -5.27
N MET A 77 -10.85 -3.66 -5.94
CA MET A 77 -10.75 -4.00 -7.35
C MET A 77 -11.93 -3.37 -8.10
N VAL A 78 -11.60 -2.59 -9.11
CA VAL A 78 -12.59 -1.92 -9.97
C VAL A 78 -12.56 -2.58 -11.34
N VAL A 79 -13.71 -2.95 -11.85
CA VAL A 79 -13.87 -3.56 -13.17
C VAL A 79 -14.96 -2.85 -13.93
N GLN A 80 -14.65 -2.47 -15.16
CA GLN A 80 -15.63 -1.89 -16.09
C GLN A 80 -15.57 -2.66 -17.42
N PRO A 81 -16.39 -3.70 -17.60
CA PRO A 81 -16.50 -4.36 -18.89
C PRO A 81 -17.04 -3.41 -19.95
N LYS A 82 -16.63 -3.59 -21.20
CA LYS A 82 -17.06 -2.73 -22.30
C LYS A 82 -18.58 -2.72 -22.43
N GLY A 83 -19.19 -1.53 -22.33
CA GLY A 83 -20.64 -1.35 -22.42
C GLY A 83 -21.42 -1.68 -21.15
N GLU A 84 -20.73 -2.07 -20.06
CA GLU A 84 -21.33 -2.33 -18.77
C GLU A 84 -21.07 -1.21 -17.76
N ARG A 85 -21.79 -1.27 -16.64
CA ARG A 85 -21.57 -0.38 -15.51
C ARG A 85 -20.27 -0.74 -14.80
N MET A 86 -19.62 0.27 -14.26
CA MET A 86 -18.45 0.07 -13.40
C MET A 86 -18.89 -0.61 -12.11
N LYS A 87 -18.20 -1.66 -11.75
CA LYS A 87 -18.41 -2.41 -10.51
C LYS A 87 -17.12 -2.43 -9.74
N SER A 88 -17.21 -2.33 -8.41
CA SER A 88 -16.06 -2.55 -7.56
C SER A 88 -16.38 -3.52 -6.43
N LYS A 89 -15.34 -4.20 -5.96
CA LYS A 89 -15.37 -5.06 -4.80
C LYS A 89 -14.14 -4.77 -3.97
N GLY A 90 -14.34 -4.59 -2.70
CA GLY A 90 -13.24 -4.24 -1.82
C GLY A 90 -13.48 -4.64 -0.38
N MET A 91 -12.43 -4.57 0.41
CA MET A 91 -12.49 -4.79 1.84
C MET A 91 -11.64 -3.79 2.57
N VAL A 92 -12.16 -3.27 3.67
CA VAL A 92 -11.42 -2.46 4.64
C VAL A 92 -11.45 -3.16 5.99
N LEU A 93 -10.29 -3.29 6.61
CA LEU A 93 -10.12 -3.78 7.97
C LEU A 93 -9.53 -2.71 8.85
N TYR A 94 -10.05 -2.57 10.05
CA TYR A 94 -9.57 -1.73 11.14
C TYR A 94 -8.99 -2.64 12.22
N MET A 95 -7.69 -2.68 12.32
CA MET A 95 -6.95 -3.60 13.20
C MET A 95 -6.47 -2.86 14.43
N ASN A 96 -7.21 -2.94 15.51
CA ASN A 96 -6.84 -2.32 16.78
C ASN A 96 -5.67 -3.09 17.42
N ARG A 97 -4.52 -2.46 17.50
CA ARG A 97 -3.27 -3.07 18.01
C ARG A 97 -3.27 -3.20 19.52
N ASN A 98 -3.99 -2.34 20.24
CA ASN A 98 -4.06 -2.38 21.70
C ASN A 98 -4.86 -3.60 22.18
N THR A 99 -5.96 -3.89 21.52
CA THR A 99 -6.86 -5.01 21.87
C THR A 99 -6.61 -6.27 21.06
N LYS A 100 -5.77 -6.19 20.02
CA LYS A 100 -5.54 -7.26 19.02
C LYS A 100 -6.86 -7.77 18.42
N THR A 101 -7.76 -6.85 18.10
CA THR A 101 -9.04 -7.15 17.47
C THR A 101 -9.16 -6.48 16.12
N THR A 102 -9.84 -7.14 15.19
CA THR A 102 -10.06 -6.61 13.84
C THR A 102 -11.52 -6.71 13.48
N ILE A 103 -12.06 -5.58 13.04
CA ILE A 103 -13.39 -5.47 12.43
C ILE A 103 -13.25 -4.78 11.08
N GLY A 104 -14.26 -4.90 10.24
CA GLY A 104 -14.22 -4.24 8.94
C GLY A 104 -15.50 -4.41 8.14
N LYS A 105 -15.38 -4.13 6.84
CA LYS A 105 -16.48 -4.26 5.89
C LYS A 105 -15.95 -4.82 4.57
N TYR A 106 -16.70 -5.74 3.99
CA TYR A 106 -16.61 -6.08 2.58
C TYR A 106 -17.66 -5.25 1.83
N ILE A 107 -17.25 -4.59 0.75
CA ILE A 107 -18.07 -3.62 0.03
C ILE A 107 -18.19 -4.07 -1.43
N VAL A 108 -19.40 -4.11 -1.93
CA VAL A 108 -19.70 -4.31 -3.36
C VAL A 108 -20.42 -3.09 -3.85
N SER A 109 -19.80 -2.38 -4.81
CA SER A 109 -20.34 -1.14 -5.37
C SER A 109 -20.68 -1.30 -6.84
N GLU A 110 -21.74 -0.64 -7.27
CA GLU A 110 -22.10 -0.47 -8.67
C GLU A 110 -22.30 1.02 -8.95
N THR A 111 -21.59 1.56 -9.93
CA THR A 111 -21.73 2.96 -10.32
C THR A 111 -22.83 3.10 -11.36
N LEU A 112 -23.84 3.86 -11.03
CA LEU A 112 -24.92 4.30 -11.92
C LEU A 112 -24.68 5.74 -12.34
N HIS A 113 -25.46 6.22 -13.31
CA HIS A 113 -25.54 7.64 -13.62
C HIS A 113 -26.96 8.09 -13.26
N ASP A 114 -27.08 9.23 -12.59
CA ASP A 114 -28.36 9.86 -12.34
C ASP A 114 -28.96 10.49 -13.60
N GLU A 115 -30.13 11.11 -13.48
CA GLU A 115 -30.81 11.77 -14.60
C GLU A 115 -30.00 12.91 -15.23
N ASP A 116 -29.09 13.53 -14.45
CA ASP A 116 -28.17 14.58 -14.91
C ASP A 116 -26.85 14.00 -15.48
N GLY A 117 -26.70 12.67 -15.55
CA GLY A 117 -25.50 12.00 -16.01
C GLY A 117 -24.35 11.96 -15.00
N ARG A 118 -24.59 12.33 -13.73
CA ARG A 118 -23.58 12.31 -12.68
C ARG A 118 -23.41 10.89 -12.12
N PRO A 119 -22.18 10.46 -11.83
CA PRO A 119 -21.95 9.14 -11.24
C PRO A 119 -22.53 9.07 -9.83
N LYS A 120 -23.31 8.01 -9.58
CA LYS A 120 -23.89 7.67 -8.27
C LYS A 120 -23.53 6.22 -7.94
N SER A 121 -22.90 6.01 -6.78
CA SER A 121 -22.61 4.66 -6.31
C SER A 121 -23.77 4.07 -5.52
N ILE A 122 -24.01 2.78 -5.72
CA ILE A 122 -24.89 1.96 -4.88
C ILE A 122 -24.00 0.93 -4.21
N ASP A 123 -23.85 1.07 -2.89
CA ASP A 123 -22.97 0.24 -2.09
C ASP A 123 -23.76 -0.77 -1.27
N LYS A 124 -23.28 -2.01 -1.28
CA LYS A 124 -23.73 -3.06 -0.36
C LYS A 124 -22.58 -3.40 0.57
N GLU A 125 -22.77 -3.17 1.86
CA GLU A 125 -21.77 -3.42 2.87
C GLU A 125 -22.08 -4.68 3.66
N TYR A 126 -21.06 -5.50 3.88
CA TYR A 126 -21.12 -6.72 4.65
C TYR A 126 -20.13 -6.64 5.80
N PRO A 127 -20.60 -6.46 7.05
CA PRO A 127 -19.70 -6.38 8.20
C PRO A 127 -18.91 -7.67 8.40
N VAL A 128 -17.62 -7.53 8.64
CA VAL A 128 -16.68 -8.65 8.82
C VAL A 128 -15.87 -8.47 10.09
N LYS A 129 -15.29 -9.56 10.58
CA LYS A 129 -14.25 -9.59 11.60
C LYS A 129 -13.14 -10.55 11.21
N MET A 130 -11.98 -10.42 11.81
CA MET A 130 -10.90 -11.38 11.66
C MET A 130 -10.73 -12.18 12.96
N VAL A 131 -10.61 -13.49 12.84
CA VAL A 131 -10.36 -14.42 13.93
C VAL A 131 -9.39 -15.48 13.42
N ASP A 132 -8.28 -15.68 14.12
CA ASP A 132 -7.24 -16.64 13.75
C ASP A 132 -6.78 -16.47 12.30
N ASN A 133 -6.49 -15.23 11.91
CA ASN A 133 -6.09 -14.83 10.55
C ASN A 133 -7.12 -15.16 9.45
N LYS A 134 -8.37 -15.45 9.81
CA LYS A 134 -9.46 -15.70 8.89
C LYS A 134 -10.47 -14.58 8.95
N ILE A 135 -10.87 -14.08 7.79
CA ILE A 135 -11.91 -13.07 7.68
C ILE A 135 -13.26 -13.79 7.59
N ILE A 136 -14.14 -13.47 8.50
CA ILE A 136 -15.46 -14.06 8.58
C ILE A 136 -16.54 -12.98 8.68
N PRO A 137 -17.72 -13.17 8.07
CA PRO A 137 -18.84 -12.26 8.23
C PRO A 137 -19.35 -12.26 9.68
N THR A 138 -19.74 -11.08 10.19
CA THR A 138 -20.31 -10.95 11.55
C THR A 138 -21.82 -11.20 11.60
N LYS A 139 -22.48 -11.12 10.44
CA LYS A 139 -23.92 -11.42 10.29
C LYS A 139 -24.08 -12.52 9.27
N GLY A 140 -25.15 -13.31 9.41
CA GLY A 140 -25.48 -14.34 8.44
C GLY A 140 -25.68 -13.73 7.04
N ILE A 141 -24.93 -14.21 6.07
CA ILE A 141 -25.03 -13.83 4.67
C ILE A 141 -25.78 -14.94 3.95
N LYS A 142 -26.89 -14.58 3.29
CA LYS A 142 -27.70 -15.55 2.52
C LYS A 142 -27.05 -15.93 1.19
N ASP A 143 -26.25 -15.02 0.62
CA ASP A 143 -25.55 -15.23 -0.64
C ASP A 143 -24.23 -15.97 -0.38
N GLU A 144 -24.21 -17.25 -0.68
CA GLU A 144 -23.03 -18.10 -0.49
C GLU A 144 -21.84 -17.68 -1.37
N ASN A 145 -22.05 -16.98 -2.50
CA ASN A 145 -20.96 -16.47 -3.32
C ASN A 145 -20.27 -15.31 -2.60
N ILE A 146 -21.04 -14.37 -2.07
CA ILE A 146 -20.49 -13.25 -1.26
C ILE A 146 -19.76 -13.77 -0.04
N LYS A 147 -20.30 -14.78 0.63
CA LYS A 147 -19.64 -15.41 1.77
C LYS A 147 -18.27 -15.99 1.39
N LYS A 148 -18.20 -16.75 0.29
CA LYS A 148 -16.93 -17.30 -0.23
C LYS A 148 -15.97 -16.20 -0.67
N GLU A 149 -16.44 -15.12 -1.29
CA GLU A 149 -15.63 -13.98 -1.66
C GLU A 149 -14.99 -13.33 -0.43
N ILE A 150 -15.74 -13.15 0.66
CA ILE A 150 -15.23 -12.63 1.93
C ILE A 150 -14.16 -13.55 2.53
N GLU A 151 -14.47 -14.84 2.65
CA GLU A 151 -13.58 -15.83 3.29
C GLU A 151 -12.27 -16.04 2.52
N ASN A 152 -12.30 -15.85 1.20
CA ASN A 152 -11.12 -16.00 0.32
C ASN A 152 -10.47 -14.65 -0.06
N PHE A 153 -10.94 -13.53 0.48
CA PHE A 153 -10.40 -12.22 0.12
C PHE A 153 -8.93 -12.11 0.50
N LYS A 154 -8.13 -11.54 -0.41
CA LYS A 154 -6.71 -11.26 -0.18
C LYS A 154 -6.42 -9.80 -0.43
N PHE A 155 -5.77 -9.18 0.51
CA PHE A 155 -5.27 -7.81 0.38
C PHE A 155 -4.03 -7.76 -0.52
N PHE A 156 -3.83 -6.65 -1.21
CA PHE A 156 -2.63 -6.44 -2.03
C PHE A 156 -1.34 -6.61 -1.22
N ALA A 157 -1.36 -6.24 0.05
CA ALA A 157 -0.24 -6.42 0.97
C ALA A 157 0.18 -7.90 1.19
N GLN A 158 -0.69 -8.87 0.86
CA GLN A 158 -0.42 -10.30 1.00
C GLN A 158 0.25 -10.92 -0.23
N TYR A 159 0.39 -10.16 -1.33
CA TYR A 159 1.03 -10.63 -2.55
C TYR A 159 2.53 -10.28 -2.55
N GLY A 160 3.39 -11.25 -2.84
CA GLY A 160 4.85 -11.08 -2.81
C GLY A 160 5.43 -10.38 -4.03
N SER A 161 4.67 -10.27 -5.12
CA SER A 161 5.13 -9.64 -6.35
C SER A 161 3.97 -9.19 -7.24
N PHE A 162 4.25 -8.26 -8.16
CA PHE A 162 3.28 -7.87 -9.20
C PHE A 162 2.83 -9.04 -10.09
N LYS A 163 3.66 -10.06 -10.27
CA LYS A 163 3.29 -11.27 -11.00
C LYS A 163 2.20 -12.08 -10.30
N ASP A 164 2.18 -12.03 -8.97
CA ASP A 164 1.14 -12.69 -8.19
C ASP A 164 -0.18 -11.92 -8.26
N LEU A 165 -0.14 -10.59 -8.41
CA LEU A 165 -1.32 -9.75 -8.61
C LEU A 165 -2.03 -10.05 -9.94
N SER A 166 -1.30 -10.49 -10.98
CA SER A 166 -1.90 -10.88 -12.26
C SER A 166 -2.82 -12.09 -12.17
N LYS A 167 -2.73 -12.87 -11.08
CA LYS A 167 -3.61 -14.01 -10.78
C LYS A 167 -4.89 -13.59 -10.04
N TYR A 168 -5.01 -12.31 -9.70
CA TYR A 168 -6.20 -11.75 -9.09
C TYR A 168 -7.27 -11.62 -10.17
N LYS A 169 -8.26 -12.50 -10.14
CA LYS A 169 -9.42 -12.52 -11.07
C LYS A 169 -10.69 -12.28 -10.30
#